data_e736f43c5fbaf7652874e5c6ba2a14ff
#
_entry.id   e736f43c5fbaf7652874e5c6ba2a14ff
#
_cell.length_a   1.000
_cell.length_b   1.000
_cell.length_c   1.000
_cell.angle_alpha   90.00
_cell.angle_beta   90.00
_cell.angle_gamma   90.00
#
_symmetry.space_group_name_H-M   'P 1'
#
loop_
_entity.id
_entity.type
_entity.pdbx_description
1 polymer ?
#
loop_
_entity_poly.entity_id
_entity_poly.type
_entity_poly.pdbx_seq_one_letter_code
_entity_poly.pdbx_strand_id
1 'polypeptide(L)'
;MDSVVTLSTVLLAAATHMHTAALDTSRIEQLTGAKGKLDRAANVFKVSAPRSDLALTVGGVKLTPPSGLTSWAAFESAGSEVMVMGDMVLTEDQVNPVMSVALDNGLEVTALHNHFLGESPRVMFMHVGGHGSLESLADAVGKVFARIKEPGMPLPNATIDPANTQLDGDQLATILGHRGDLAGGVYKVTIGRTARMHGHEVGSTMGVNTWAAFSGTSESAVVDGDFAMTEGEVQSVLRALRHADIQIVAIHQHMTGEEPRVMFLHYWGVGRAEDLARGLRTALDQTHPR
;
A
#
# COMPACT_ATOMS: atom_id res chain seq x y z
N MET A 1 -63.46 42.26 -12.83
CA MET A 1 -62.64 41.32 -13.70
C MET A 1 -61.21 41.85 -13.60
N ASP A 2 -60.50 41.38 -12.58
CA ASP A 2 -59.12 41.85 -12.31
C ASP A 2 -58.15 40.71 -12.72
N SER A 3 -57.37 41.00 -13.75
CA SER A 3 -56.34 40.06 -14.26
C SER A 3 -55.08 40.22 -13.44
N VAL A 4 -54.74 39.16 -12.69
CA VAL A 4 -53.47 39.06 -11.96
C VAL A 4 -52.41 38.53 -12.95
N VAL A 5 -51.42 39.36 -13.26
CA VAL A 5 -50.25 38.98 -14.05
C VAL A 5 -49.18 38.45 -13.08
N THR A 6 -48.93 37.15 -13.14
CA THR A 6 -47.87 36.50 -12.37
C THR A 6 -46.55 36.63 -13.10
N LEU A 7 -45.62 37.40 -12.57
CA LEU A 7 -44.24 37.50 -13.08
C LEU A 7 -43.42 36.29 -12.57
N SER A 8 -43.09 35.36 -13.43
CA SER A 8 -42.16 34.26 -13.10
C SER A 8 -40.72 34.75 -13.27
N THR A 9 -40.02 34.89 -12.14
CA THR A 9 -38.58 35.19 -12.13
C THR A 9 -37.80 33.91 -12.40
N VAL A 10 -37.18 33.80 -13.56
CA VAL A 10 -36.24 32.71 -13.86
C VAL A 10 -34.90 33.05 -13.23
N LEU A 11 -34.53 32.35 -12.16
CA LEU A 11 -33.18 32.41 -11.60
C LEU A 11 -32.24 31.65 -12.54
N LEU A 12 -31.39 32.38 -13.28
CA LEU A 12 -30.29 31.83 -14.05
C LEU A 12 -29.17 31.51 -13.04
N ALA A 13 -28.99 30.23 -12.68
CA ALA A 13 -27.83 29.77 -11.92
C ALA A 13 -26.59 29.86 -12.80
N ALA A 14 -25.75 30.85 -12.55
CA ALA A 14 -24.44 30.95 -13.18
C ALA A 14 -23.58 29.78 -12.63
N ALA A 15 -23.35 28.76 -13.45
CA ALA A 15 -22.34 27.76 -13.18
C ALA A 15 -20.97 28.44 -13.23
N THR A 16 -20.41 28.72 -12.05
CA THR A 16 -19.00 29.13 -11.91
C THR A 16 -18.14 27.96 -12.35
N HIS A 17 -17.63 28.02 -13.59
CA HIS A 17 -16.57 27.13 -14.04
C HIS A 17 -15.34 27.49 -13.20
N MET A 18 -15.05 26.68 -12.19
CA MET A 18 -13.77 26.75 -11.50
C MET A 18 -12.69 26.44 -12.55
N HIS A 19 -11.94 27.46 -12.93
CA HIS A 19 -10.75 27.27 -13.75
C HIS A 19 -9.77 26.45 -12.94
N THR A 20 -9.67 25.17 -13.23
CA THR A 20 -8.58 24.34 -12.71
C THR A 20 -7.28 24.88 -13.32
N ALA A 21 -6.30 25.22 -12.49
CA ALA A 21 -5.01 25.68 -12.96
C ALA A 21 -4.40 24.63 -13.90
N ALA A 22 -3.83 25.10 -15.01
CA ALA A 22 -3.14 24.21 -15.94
C ALA A 22 -1.93 23.58 -15.25
N LEU A 23 -1.76 22.26 -15.39
CA LEU A 23 -0.59 21.56 -14.85
C LEU A 23 0.70 22.07 -15.53
N ASP A 24 1.73 22.37 -14.71
CA ASP A 24 3.08 22.60 -15.25
C ASP A 24 3.73 21.27 -15.61
N THR A 25 3.43 20.81 -16.82
CA THR A 25 3.92 19.53 -17.36
C THR A 25 5.43 19.49 -17.49
N SER A 26 6.07 20.64 -17.76
CA SER A 26 7.53 20.74 -17.85
C SER A 26 8.18 20.55 -16.49
N ARG A 27 7.56 21.11 -15.45
CA ARG A 27 8.02 20.94 -14.07
C ARG A 27 7.86 19.50 -13.59
N ILE A 28 6.74 18.83 -13.94
CA ILE A 28 6.54 17.41 -13.64
C ILE A 28 7.63 16.56 -14.32
N GLU A 29 7.91 16.76 -15.62
CA GLU A 29 8.99 16.03 -16.30
C GLU A 29 10.37 16.26 -15.64
N GLN A 30 10.65 17.49 -15.26
CA GLN A 30 11.91 17.84 -14.61
C GLN A 30 12.08 17.11 -13.27
N LEU A 31 11.05 17.13 -12.42
CA LEU A 31 11.11 16.54 -11.08
C LEU A 31 11.07 15.01 -11.11
N THR A 32 10.23 14.44 -11.98
CA THR A 32 10.12 12.98 -12.12
C THR A 32 11.28 12.35 -12.89
N GLY A 33 12.01 13.13 -13.69
CA GLY A 33 13.03 12.64 -14.60
C GLY A 33 12.48 11.74 -15.71
N ALA A 34 11.15 11.78 -15.96
CA ALA A 34 10.47 10.95 -16.93
C ALA A 34 9.67 11.82 -17.92
N LYS A 35 9.58 11.35 -19.16
CA LYS A 35 8.75 12.00 -20.18
C LYS A 35 7.28 11.63 -20.01
N GLY A 36 6.41 12.60 -20.30
CA GLY A 36 4.98 12.44 -20.16
C GLY A 36 4.17 12.81 -21.39
N LYS A 37 2.89 12.52 -21.30
CA LYS A 37 1.88 12.87 -22.29
C LYS A 37 0.68 13.50 -21.61
N LEU A 38 0.25 14.65 -22.11
CA LEU A 38 -0.96 15.34 -21.67
C LEU A 38 -2.18 14.81 -22.44
N ASP A 39 -3.13 14.23 -21.71
CA ASP A 39 -4.49 14.07 -22.21
C ASP A 39 -5.24 15.39 -21.94
N ARG A 40 -5.52 16.14 -23.00
CA ARG A 40 -6.17 17.45 -22.90
C ARG A 40 -7.66 17.34 -22.56
N ALA A 41 -8.30 16.23 -22.92
CA ALA A 41 -9.72 16.03 -22.65
C ALA A 41 -9.97 15.73 -21.17
N ALA A 42 -9.12 14.91 -20.59
CA ALA A 42 -9.16 14.58 -19.17
C ALA A 42 -8.39 15.57 -18.27
N ASN A 43 -7.59 16.46 -18.85
CA ASN A 43 -6.63 17.33 -18.13
C ASN A 43 -5.67 16.54 -17.22
N VAL A 44 -5.22 15.37 -17.68
CA VAL A 44 -4.32 14.47 -16.96
C VAL A 44 -2.97 14.43 -17.68
N PHE A 45 -1.88 14.62 -16.93
CA PHE A 45 -0.52 14.46 -17.43
C PHE A 45 0.10 13.18 -16.88
N LYS A 46 0.39 12.21 -17.74
CA LYS A 46 0.94 10.90 -17.38
C LYS A 46 2.39 10.79 -17.78
N VAL A 47 3.28 10.57 -16.82
CA VAL A 47 4.69 10.21 -17.03
C VAL A 47 4.86 8.70 -16.95
N SER A 48 5.87 8.17 -17.67
CA SER A 48 6.09 6.73 -17.78
C SER A 48 7.57 6.36 -17.68
N ALA A 49 7.85 5.28 -16.98
CA ALA A 49 9.18 4.68 -16.81
C ALA A 49 9.12 3.19 -17.22
N PRO A 50 9.35 2.88 -18.52
CA PRO A 50 9.33 1.51 -19.02
C PRO A 50 10.43 0.66 -18.38
N ARG A 51 10.09 -0.57 -17.96
CA ARG A 51 10.99 -1.56 -17.38
C ARG A 51 11.65 -2.43 -18.47
N SER A 52 12.40 -1.80 -19.36
CA SER A 52 13.15 -2.47 -20.42
C SER A 52 14.34 -3.29 -19.91
N ASP A 53 14.70 -3.08 -18.65
CA ASP A 53 15.73 -3.81 -17.91
C ASP A 53 15.29 -5.22 -17.49
N LEU A 54 13.97 -5.48 -17.45
CA LEU A 54 13.44 -6.78 -17.03
C LEU A 54 13.34 -7.77 -18.19
N ALA A 55 13.99 -8.92 -18.03
CA ALA A 55 13.86 -10.06 -18.93
C ALA A 55 12.77 -11.02 -18.42
N LEU A 56 11.51 -10.57 -18.46
CA LEU A 56 10.36 -11.30 -17.90
C LEU A 56 9.74 -12.25 -18.92
N THR A 57 9.43 -13.47 -18.48
CA THR A 57 8.63 -14.43 -19.25
C THR A 57 7.44 -14.93 -18.44
N VAL A 58 6.32 -15.17 -19.10
CA VAL A 58 5.12 -15.79 -18.54
C VAL A 58 4.68 -16.91 -19.46
N GLY A 59 4.63 -18.14 -18.97
CA GLY A 59 4.27 -19.31 -19.78
C GLY A 59 5.18 -19.50 -21.01
N GLY A 60 6.45 -19.10 -20.94
CA GLY A 60 7.41 -19.14 -22.05
C GLY A 60 7.33 -17.94 -23.00
N VAL A 61 6.39 -17.01 -22.80
CA VAL A 61 6.25 -15.79 -23.62
C VAL A 61 7.05 -14.66 -22.97
N LYS A 62 7.99 -14.06 -23.72
CA LYS A 62 8.72 -12.87 -23.30
C LYS A 62 7.81 -11.64 -23.30
N LEU A 63 7.69 -10.98 -22.16
CA LEU A 63 6.96 -9.73 -22.04
C LEU A 63 7.88 -8.52 -22.31
N THR A 64 7.26 -7.44 -22.75
CA THR A 64 7.89 -6.15 -23.06
C THR A 64 7.16 -5.02 -22.38
N PRO A 65 7.72 -3.80 -22.26
CA PRO A 65 7.05 -2.69 -21.63
C PRO A 65 5.59 -2.42 -22.08
N PRO A 66 5.24 -2.51 -23.37
CA PRO A 66 3.84 -2.39 -23.80
C PRO A 66 2.90 -3.49 -23.27
N SER A 67 3.44 -4.61 -22.83
CA SER A 67 2.67 -5.71 -22.23
C SER A 67 2.39 -5.51 -20.71
N GLY A 68 2.44 -4.28 -20.23
CA GLY A 68 2.19 -3.94 -18.82
C GLY A 68 3.45 -3.78 -17.97
N LEU A 69 4.66 -3.90 -18.53
CA LEU A 69 5.92 -3.71 -17.79
C LEU A 69 6.38 -2.25 -17.83
N THR A 70 5.50 -1.33 -17.46
CA THR A 70 5.80 0.10 -17.42
C THR A 70 5.30 0.70 -16.12
N SER A 71 6.21 1.19 -15.29
CA SER A 71 5.84 2.04 -14.16
C SER A 71 5.36 3.39 -14.67
N TRP A 72 4.34 3.95 -14.04
CA TRP A 72 3.78 5.24 -14.47
C TRP A 72 3.19 6.01 -13.30
N ALA A 73 3.07 7.33 -13.47
CA ALA A 73 2.31 8.21 -12.58
C ALA A 73 1.52 9.22 -13.40
N ALA A 74 0.27 9.44 -13.04
CA ALA A 74 -0.65 10.37 -13.69
C ALA A 74 -1.03 11.47 -12.70
N PHE A 75 -0.92 12.72 -13.13
CA PHE A 75 -1.18 13.93 -12.37
C PHE A 75 -2.42 14.62 -12.89
N GLU A 76 -3.31 15.04 -12.00
CA GLU A 76 -4.52 15.78 -12.29
C GLU A 76 -4.64 16.98 -11.36
N SER A 77 -5.09 18.13 -11.91
CA SER A 77 -5.36 19.32 -11.09
C SER A 77 -6.61 19.12 -10.24
N ALA A 78 -6.51 19.34 -8.92
CA ALA A 78 -7.56 19.23 -7.94
C ALA A 78 -7.77 20.58 -7.22
N GLY A 79 -8.28 21.58 -7.96
CA GLY A 79 -8.43 22.94 -7.46
C GLY A 79 -7.08 23.67 -7.36
N SER A 80 -6.66 24.02 -6.15
CA SER A 80 -5.33 24.62 -5.87
C SER A 80 -4.22 23.59 -5.67
N GLU A 81 -4.55 22.31 -5.61
CA GLU A 81 -3.65 21.19 -5.40
C GLU A 81 -3.67 20.24 -6.59
N VAL A 82 -2.88 19.18 -6.50
CA VAL A 82 -2.75 18.14 -7.51
C VAL A 82 -3.03 16.79 -6.87
N MET A 83 -3.71 15.91 -7.59
CA MET A 83 -3.77 14.48 -7.30
C MET A 83 -2.76 13.74 -8.16
N VAL A 84 -2.14 12.69 -7.58
CA VAL A 84 -1.33 11.73 -8.32
C VAL A 84 -1.84 10.32 -8.05
N MET A 85 -1.88 9.49 -9.09
CA MET A 85 -2.03 8.05 -9.02
C MET A 85 -0.96 7.40 -9.87
N GLY A 86 -0.46 6.23 -9.44
CA GLY A 86 0.58 5.54 -10.17
C GLY A 86 0.58 4.04 -9.93
N ASP A 87 1.37 3.34 -10.75
CA ASP A 87 1.58 1.91 -10.67
C ASP A 87 3.05 1.60 -10.94
N MET A 88 3.70 0.91 -9.99
CA MET A 88 5.14 0.64 -10.00
C MET A 88 5.38 -0.85 -10.24
N VAL A 89 6.10 -1.16 -11.32
CA VAL A 89 6.52 -2.53 -11.65
C VAL A 89 7.84 -2.83 -10.96
N LEU A 90 7.85 -3.79 -10.06
CA LEU A 90 8.95 -4.06 -9.13
C LEU A 90 9.31 -5.54 -9.13
N THR A 91 10.59 -5.87 -9.04
CA THR A 91 11.01 -7.20 -8.63
C THR A 91 10.77 -7.39 -7.13
N GLU A 92 10.68 -8.64 -6.64
CA GLU A 92 10.38 -8.91 -5.22
C GLU A 92 11.33 -8.19 -4.25
N ASP A 93 12.62 -8.13 -4.59
CA ASP A 93 13.66 -7.45 -3.83
C ASP A 93 13.59 -5.92 -3.89
N GLN A 94 12.85 -5.35 -4.83
CA GLN A 94 12.61 -3.91 -4.97
C GLN A 94 11.37 -3.43 -4.21
N VAL A 95 10.40 -4.30 -3.92
CA VAL A 95 9.11 -3.93 -3.33
C VAL A 95 9.27 -3.06 -2.08
N ASN A 96 9.89 -3.59 -1.07
CA ASN A 96 9.96 -2.92 0.23
C ASN A 96 10.87 -1.69 0.25
N PRO A 97 12.05 -1.68 -0.40
CA PRO A 97 12.85 -0.47 -0.53
C PRO A 97 12.14 0.66 -1.28
N VAL A 98 11.41 0.35 -2.35
CA VAL A 98 10.64 1.36 -3.12
C VAL A 98 9.44 1.85 -2.33
N MET A 99 8.75 0.94 -1.63
CA MET A 99 7.64 1.28 -0.73
C MET A 99 8.09 2.27 0.36
N SER A 100 9.23 2.01 1.01
CA SER A 100 9.77 2.93 2.03
C SER A 100 10.01 4.32 1.44
N VAL A 101 10.63 4.42 0.25
CA VAL A 101 10.84 5.72 -0.41
C VAL A 101 9.51 6.42 -0.73
N ALA A 102 8.49 5.70 -1.17
CA ALA A 102 7.16 6.28 -1.43
C ALA A 102 6.55 6.86 -0.15
N LEU A 103 6.49 6.06 0.91
CA LEU A 103 5.92 6.43 2.20
C LEU A 103 6.67 7.59 2.88
N ASP A 104 8.01 7.56 2.86
CA ASP A 104 8.87 8.58 3.49
C ASP A 104 8.81 9.94 2.76
N ASN A 105 8.39 9.95 1.50
CA ASN A 105 8.22 11.17 0.70
C ASN A 105 6.74 11.58 0.53
N GLY A 106 5.84 11.04 1.35
CA GLY A 106 4.46 11.49 1.45
C GLY A 106 3.51 10.93 0.40
N LEU A 107 3.94 9.93 -0.39
CA LEU A 107 3.00 9.16 -1.18
C LEU A 107 2.28 8.12 -0.31
N GLU A 108 1.08 7.79 -0.71
CA GLU A 108 0.31 6.67 -0.17
C GLU A 108 0.59 5.41 -0.99
N VAL A 109 0.64 4.25 -0.32
CA VAL A 109 0.65 2.94 -0.99
C VAL A 109 -0.70 2.29 -0.76
N THR A 110 -1.44 2.06 -1.84
CA THR A 110 -2.85 1.67 -1.78
C THR A 110 -3.11 0.21 -2.13
N ALA A 111 -2.20 -0.42 -2.88
CA ALA A 111 -2.26 -1.85 -3.21
C ALA A 111 -0.87 -2.40 -3.51
N LEU A 112 -0.70 -3.70 -3.27
CA LEU A 112 0.46 -4.47 -3.67
C LEU A 112 0.00 -5.87 -4.09
N HIS A 113 0.21 -6.23 -5.36
CA HIS A 113 -0.25 -7.48 -5.93
C HIS A 113 0.61 -7.92 -7.14
N ASN A 114 0.42 -9.14 -7.60
CA ASN A 114 0.97 -9.65 -8.86
C ASN A 114 -0.05 -9.49 -10.01
N HIS A 115 0.44 -9.42 -11.27
CA HIS A 115 -0.39 -9.46 -12.47
C HIS A 115 -0.41 -10.83 -13.13
N PHE A 116 0.61 -11.65 -12.87
CA PHE A 116 0.80 -12.92 -13.56
C PHE A 116 0.93 -14.07 -12.58
N LEU A 117 0.77 -15.28 -13.09
CA LEU A 117 1.13 -16.52 -12.40
C LEU A 117 2.20 -17.23 -13.23
N GLY A 118 3.23 -17.76 -12.55
CA GLY A 118 4.31 -18.51 -13.21
C GLY A 118 5.26 -17.66 -14.05
N GLU A 119 5.36 -16.39 -13.75
CA GLU A 119 6.35 -15.49 -14.33
C GLU A 119 7.76 -15.72 -13.76
N SER A 120 8.78 -15.40 -14.57
CA SER A 120 10.18 -15.45 -14.16
C SER A 120 10.97 -14.31 -14.82
N PRO A 121 11.70 -13.48 -14.03
CA PRO A 121 11.64 -13.37 -12.58
C PRO A 121 10.24 -12.93 -12.10
N ARG A 122 9.92 -13.14 -10.82
CA ARG A 122 8.67 -12.68 -10.25
C ARG A 122 8.68 -11.15 -10.15
N VAL A 123 7.54 -10.54 -10.51
CA VAL A 123 7.30 -9.10 -10.40
C VAL A 123 6.02 -8.82 -9.63
N MET A 124 6.03 -7.70 -8.94
CA MET A 124 4.89 -7.17 -8.18
C MET A 124 4.50 -5.80 -8.73
N PHE A 125 3.26 -5.44 -8.54
CA PHE A 125 2.68 -4.17 -8.94
C PHE A 125 2.22 -3.44 -7.68
N MET A 126 2.78 -2.23 -7.49
CA MET A 126 2.51 -1.41 -6.32
C MET A 126 1.82 -0.12 -6.76
N HIS A 127 0.55 0.04 -6.34
CA HIS A 127 -0.17 1.27 -6.57
C HIS A 127 0.20 2.33 -5.55
N VAL A 128 0.42 3.54 -6.05
CA VAL A 128 0.69 4.72 -5.25
C VAL A 128 -0.32 5.82 -5.53
N GLY A 129 -0.57 6.66 -4.53
CA GLY A 129 -1.43 7.82 -4.64
C GLY A 129 -0.89 9.00 -3.85
N GLY A 130 -1.55 10.14 -3.97
CA GLY A 130 -1.24 11.31 -3.17
C GLY A 130 -2.06 12.52 -3.59
N HIS A 131 -2.18 13.47 -2.66
CA HIS A 131 -2.84 14.74 -2.85
C HIS A 131 -2.01 15.85 -2.17
N GLY A 132 -1.79 16.96 -2.87
CA GLY A 132 -0.97 18.05 -2.34
C GLY A 132 -0.35 18.93 -3.42
N SER A 133 0.81 19.55 -3.14
CA SER A 133 1.47 20.42 -4.10
C SER A 133 2.09 19.60 -5.25
N LEU A 134 2.08 20.18 -6.45
CA LEU A 134 2.71 19.59 -7.63
C LEU A 134 4.18 19.25 -7.37
N GLU A 135 4.92 20.17 -6.75
CA GLU A 135 6.33 20.00 -6.46
C GLU A 135 6.60 18.80 -5.57
N SER A 136 5.87 18.68 -4.46
CA SER A 136 6.06 17.59 -3.50
C SER A 136 5.74 16.24 -4.11
N LEU A 137 4.61 16.14 -4.83
CA LEU A 137 4.18 14.88 -5.45
C LEU A 137 5.08 14.46 -6.60
N ALA A 138 5.48 15.39 -7.47
CA ALA A 138 6.36 15.08 -8.59
C ALA A 138 7.80 14.72 -8.12
N ASP A 139 8.31 15.38 -7.10
CA ASP A 139 9.61 15.03 -6.48
C ASP A 139 9.56 13.63 -5.85
N ALA A 140 8.49 13.32 -5.11
CA ALA A 140 8.29 11.99 -4.52
C ALA A 140 8.22 10.89 -5.58
N VAL A 141 7.49 11.09 -6.68
CA VAL A 141 7.46 10.17 -7.83
C VAL A 141 8.84 10.04 -8.46
N GLY A 142 9.57 11.15 -8.60
CA GLY A 142 10.96 11.14 -9.11
C GLY A 142 11.89 10.26 -8.28
N LYS A 143 11.81 10.37 -6.95
CA LYS A 143 12.58 9.53 -6.02
C LYS A 143 12.19 8.06 -6.13
N VAL A 144 10.91 7.75 -6.26
CA VAL A 144 10.43 6.38 -6.49
C VAL A 144 10.99 5.84 -7.80
N PHE A 145 10.90 6.59 -8.91
CA PHE A 145 11.46 6.17 -10.20
C PHE A 145 12.98 6.02 -10.18
N ALA A 146 13.68 6.83 -9.40
CA ALA A 146 15.11 6.69 -9.18
C ALA A 146 15.42 5.39 -8.42
N ARG A 147 14.70 5.13 -7.32
CA ARG A 147 14.89 3.92 -6.50
C ARG A 147 14.62 2.62 -7.26
N ILE A 148 13.66 2.62 -8.20
CA ILE A 148 13.38 1.47 -9.08
C ILE A 148 14.58 1.10 -9.98
N LYS A 149 15.42 2.08 -10.34
CA LYS A 149 16.62 1.86 -11.16
C LYS A 149 17.81 1.33 -10.37
N GLU A 150 17.76 1.36 -9.05
CA GLU A 150 18.80 0.83 -8.18
C GLU A 150 18.60 -0.68 -7.96
N PRO A 151 19.66 -1.41 -7.59
CA PRO A 151 19.53 -2.81 -7.17
C PRO A 151 18.52 -2.98 -6.04
N GLY A 152 17.79 -4.09 -6.04
CA GLY A 152 16.95 -4.50 -4.92
C GLY A 152 17.77 -4.77 -3.66
N MET A 153 17.08 -5.02 -2.56
CA MET A 153 17.70 -5.48 -1.31
C MET A 153 17.47 -6.98 -1.15
N PRO A 154 18.45 -7.74 -0.69
CA PRO A 154 18.24 -9.16 -0.42
C PRO A 154 17.02 -9.38 0.48
N LEU A 155 16.17 -10.34 0.12
CA LEU A 155 15.06 -10.70 0.97
C LEU A 155 15.56 -11.32 2.26
N PRO A 156 14.95 -11.03 3.42
CA PRO A 156 15.34 -11.62 4.70
C PRO A 156 15.21 -13.14 4.61
N ASN A 157 16.22 -13.83 5.06
CA ASN A 157 16.29 -15.30 5.05
C ASN A 157 16.65 -15.82 6.44
N ALA A 158 16.00 -16.91 6.86
CA ALA A 158 16.31 -17.63 8.07
C ALA A 158 16.12 -19.13 7.85
N THR A 159 16.93 -19.92 8.54
CA THR A 159 16.76 -21.39 8.59
C THR A 159 16.16 -21.71 9.97
N ILE A 160 14.84 -21.81 10.02
CA ILE A 160 14.08 -22.10 11.24
C ILE A 160 13.24 -23.34 10.97
N ASP A 161 13.31 -24.30 11.90
CA ASP A 161 12.38 -25.42 11.98
C ASP A 161 11.38 -25.12 13.11
N PRO A 162 10.10 -24.90 12.80
CA PRO A 162 9.08 -24.63 13.82
C PRO A 162 9.00 -25.70 14.90
N ALA A 163 9.32 -26.96 14.61
CA ALA A 163 9.33 -28.04 15.60
C ALA A 163 10.33 -27.78 16.76
N ASN A 164 11.34 -26.94 16.52
CA ASN A 164 12.37 -26.57 17.49
C ASN A 164 12.15 -25.18 18.11
N THR A 165 10.95 -24.64 18.02
CA THR A 165 10.62 -23.31 18.57
C THR A 165 10.80 -23.27 20.08
N GLN A 166 11.55 -22.26 20.55
CA GLN A 166 11.79 -21.94 21.96
C GLN A 166 11.63 -20.44 22.18
N LEU A 167 10.37 -19.98 22.19
CA LEU A 167 10.01 -18.58 22.39
C LEU A 167 9.45 -18.36 23.80
N ASP A 168 9.77 -17.22 24.41
CA ASP A 168 9.11 -16.76 25.61
C ASP A 168 7.77 -16.10 25.26
N GLY A 169 6.70 -16.89 25.31
CA GLY A 169 5.35 -16.43 24.98
C GLY A 169 4.81 -15.37 25.95
N ASP A 170 5.23 -15.38 27.22
CA ASP A 170 4.82 -14.36 28.19
C ASP A 170 5.51 -13.02 27.93
N GLN A 171 6.78 -13.05 27.51
CA GLN A 171 7.49 -11.85 27.06
C GLN A 171 6.84 -11.27 25.79
N LEU A 172 6.57 -12.10 24.80
CA LEU A 172 5.88 -11.67 23.57
C LEU A 172 4.50 -11.10 23.87
N ALA A 173 3.72 -11.75 24.75
CA ALA A 173 2.41 -11.25 25.18
C ALA A 173 2.52 -9.88 25.87
N THR A 174 3.54 -9.68 26.70
CA THR A 174 3.78 -8.40 27.38
C THR A 174 4.10 -7.29 26.40
N ILE A 175 4.95 -7.55 25.39
CA ILE A 175 5.34 -6.55 24.37
C ILE A 175 4.15 -6.23 23.48
N LEU A 176 3.46 -7.26 22.97
CA LEU A 176 2.34 -7.09 22.04
C LEU A 176 1.08 -6.54 22.73
N GLY A 177 0.99 -6.67 24.06
CA GLY A 177 -0.23 -6.33 24.81
C GLY A 177 -1.36 -7.34 24.64
N HIS A 178 -1.09 -8.47 24.00
CA HIS A 178 -2.07 -9.52 23.70
C HIS A 178 -1.43 -10.89 23.91
N ARG A 179 -2.16 -11.79 24.58
CA ARG A 179 -1.72 -13.15 24.79
C ARG A 179 -2.00 -14.00 23.55
N GLY A 180 -1.06 -14.87 23.21
CA GLY A 180 -1.20 -15.88 22.16
C GLY A 180 -1.14 -17.30 22.71
N ASP A 181 -1.27 -18.26 21.82
CA ASP A 181 -1.18 -19.70 22.10
C ASP A 181 -0.01 -20.31 21.32
N LEU A 182 0.72 -21.21 21.98
CA LEU A 182 1.79 -22.00 21.34
C LEU A 182 1.21 -23.36 20.90
N ALA A 183 1.17 -23.60 19.61
CA ALA A 183 0.73 -24.86 19.06
C ALA A 183 1.57 -25.23 17.81
N GLY A 184 2.03 -26.49 17.73
CA GLY A 184 2.81 -26.98 16.58
C GLY A 184 4.11 -26.20 16.32
N GLY A 185 4.73 -25.63 17.35
CA GLY A 185 5.94 -24.83 17.21
C GLY A 185 5.71 -23.39 16.72
N VAL A 186 4.47 -22.93 16.76
CA VAL A 186 4.09 -21.56 16.38
C VAL A 186 3.39 -20.89 17.55
N TYR A 187 3.92 -19.74 17.99
CA TYR A 187 3.24 -18.86 18.94
C TYR A 187 2.40 -17.86 18.17
N LYS A 188 1.07 -17.99 18.27
CA LYS A 188 0.14 -17.16 17.49
C LYS A 188 -0.71 -16.26 18.38
N VAL A 189 -0.68 -14.97 18.08
CA VAL A 189 -1.55 -13.95 18.68
C VAL A 189 -2.63 -13.59 17.66
N THR A 190 -3.89 -13.44 18.10
CA THR A 190 -5.00 -13.01 17.24
C THR A 190 -5.76 -11.87 17.92
N ILE A 191 -5.97 -10.79 17.22
CA ILE A 191 -6.63 -9.58 17.69
C ILE A 191 -7.84 -9.33 16.78
N GLY A 192 -9.04 -9.55 17.33
CA GLY A 192 -10.29 -9.40 16.57
C GLY A 192 -10.59 -7.95 16.20
N ARG A 193 -11.26 -7.80 15.08
CA ARG A 193 -11.90 -6.57 14.63
C ARG A 193 -13.30 -6.90 14.16
N THR A 194 -14.20 -5.90 14.12
CA THR A 194 -15.56 -6.06 13.62
C THR A 194 -15.84 -5.11 12.46
N ALA A 195 -16.69 -5.56 11.55
CA ALA A 195 -17.27 -4.78 10.49
C ALA A 195 -18.73 -5.22 10.29
N ARG A 196 -19.49 -4.52 9.48
CA ARG A 196 -20.85 -4.91 9.11
C ARG A 196 -20.92 -5.21 7.61
N MET A 197 -21.56 -6.31 7.24
CA MET A 197 -21.76 -6.70 5.86
C MET A 197 -23.21 -7.20 5.70
N HIS A 198 -23.92 -6.70 4.71
CA HIS A 198 -25.35 -7.01 4.49
C HIS A 198 -26.24 -6.83 5.74
N GLY A 199 -25.91 -5.84 6.58
CA GLY A 199 -26.64 -5.56 7.82
C GLY A 199 -26.26 -6.43 9.02
N HIS A 200 -25.36 -7.42 8.85
CA HIS A 200 -24.88 -8.31 9.91
C HIS A 200 -23.46 -7.96 10.35
N GLU A 201 -23.17 -8.19 11.63
CA GLU A 201 -21.80 -8.07 12.14
C GLU A 201 -20.96 -9.27 11.68
N VAL A 202 -19.74 -8.97 11.20
CA VAL A 202 -18.70 -9.95 10.89
C VAL A 202 -17.47 -9.63 11.73
N GLY A 203 -16.84 -10.66 12.27
CA GLY A 203 -15.77 -10.48 13.23
C GLY A 203 -14.64 -11.52 13.11
N SER A 204 -13.89 -11.65 14.18
CA SER A 204 -12.64 -12.43 14.23
C SER A 204 -12.78 -13.86 13.72
N THR A 205 -13.84 -14.57 14.07
CA THR A 205 -14.07 -15.96 13.64
C THR A 205 -14.38 -16.10 12.15
N MET A 206 -14.74 -14.98 11.50
CA MET A 206 -14.91 -14.89 10.05
C MET A 206 -13.69 -14.29 9.33
N GLY A 207 -12.53 -14.21 10.02
CA GLY A 207 -11.30 -13.72 9.44
C GLY A 207 -11.12 -12.20 9.47
N VAL A 208 -11.98 -11.47 10.19
CA VAL A 208 -11.79 -10.03 10.40
C VAL A 208 -10.94 -9.83 11.66
N ASN A 209 -9.63 -10.05 11.50
CA ASN A 209 -8.68 -9.96 12.61
C ASN A 209 -7.27 -9.64 12.12
N THR A 210 -6.49 -9.04 13.01
CA THR A 210 -5.04 -8.99 12.91
C THR A 210 -4.47 -10.21 13.62
N TRP A 211 -3.48 -10.86 13.01
CA TRP A 211 -2.77 -11.97 13.68
C TRP A 211 -1.28 -11.92 13.41
N ALA A 212 -0.50 -12.45 14.33
CA ALA A 212 0.94 -12.59 14.26
C ALA A 212 1.34 -14.00 14.69
N ALA A 213 2.11 -14.71 13.86
CA ALA A 213 2.57 -16.07 14.10
C ALA A 213 4.10 -16.10 14.13
N PHE A 214 4.66 -16.40 15.30
CA PHE A 214 6.10 -16.45 15.54
C PHE A 214 6.60 -17.88 15.60
N SER A 215 7.78 -18.13 15.03
CA SER A 215 8.54 -19.38 15.17
C SER A 215 10.02 -19.10 15.35
N GLY A 216 10.75 -20.02 16.00
CA GLY A 216 12.20 -19.91 16.21
C GLY A 216 12.57 -19.75 17.69
N THR A 217 13.58 -18.93 17.95
CA THR A 217 14.10 -18.65 19.30
C THR A 217 14.11 -17.15 19.57
N SER A 218 14.42 -16.75 20.81
CA SER A 218 14.54 -15.32 21.17
C SER A 218 15.54 -14.57 20.29
N GLU A 219 16.64 -15.22 19.89
CA GLU A 219 17.72 -14.60 19.11
C GLU A 219 17.51 -14.68 17.60
N SER A 220 16.77 -15.67 17.11
CA SER A 220 16.51 -15.89 15.69
C SER A 220 15.08 -16.40 15.53
N ALA A 221 14.20 -15.54 15.09
CA ALA A 221 12.80 -15.79 14.89
C ALA A 221 12.33 -15.30 13.51
N VAL A 222 11.22 -15.86 13.08
CA VAL A 222 10.40 -15.31 12.00
C VAL A 222 9.04 -14.94 12.55
N VAL A 223 8.41 -13.97 11.90
CA VAL A 223 6.99 -13.66 12.10
C VAL A 223 6.33 -13.46 10.75
N ASP A 224 5.19 -14.09 10.57
CA ASP A 224 4.26 -13.77 9.50
C ASP A 224 2.91 -13.37 10.08
N GLY A 225 2.08 -12.73 9.28
CA GLY A 225 0.77 -12.34 9.76
C GLY A 225 -0.04 -11.53 8.78
N ASP A 226 -1.13 -11.02 9.33
CA ASP A 226 -2.09 -10.20 8.62
C ASP A 226 -2.55 -9.05 9.52
N PHE A 227 -2.64 -7.84 8.98
CA PHE A 227 -3.25 -6.71 9.64
C PHE A 227 -4.63 -6.42 9.05
N ALA A 228 -5.66 -6.38 9.89
CA ALA A 228 -6.97 -5.84 9.55
C ALA A 228 -7.03 -4.36 9.93
N MET A 229 -7.22 -3.46 8.97
CA MET A 229 -7.14 -2.01 9.14
C MET A 229 -8.33 -1.32 8.49
N THR A 230 -8.77 -0.21 9.05
CA THR A 230 -9.60 0.73 8.28
C THR A 230 -8.75 1.48 7.25
N GLU A 231 -9.38 2.06 6.23
CA GLU A 231 -8.65 2.83 5.19
C GLU A 231 -7.74 3.91 5.78
N GLY A 232 -8.20 4.60 6.83
CA GLY A 232 -7.41 5.66 7.49
C GLY A 232 -6.19 5.18 8.27
N GLU A 233 -6.10 3.88 8.59
CA GLU A 233 -5.00 3.29 9.36
C GLU A 233 -3.88 2.73 8.46
N VAL A 234 -4.17 2.46 7.19
CA VAL A 234 -3.25 1.74 6.27
C VAL A 234 -1.87 2.41 6.22
N GLN A 235 -1.82 3.71 5.95
CA GLN A 235 -0.54 4.38 5.70
C GLN A 235 0.35 4.45 6.95
N SER A 236 -0.24 4.63 8.13
CA SER A 236 0.51 4.65 9.39
C SER A 236 1.01 3.26 9.78
N VAL A 237 0.22 2.21 9.57
CA VAL A 237 0.64 0.82 9.78
C VAL A 237 1.78 0.45 8.83
N LEU A 238 1.67 0.77 7.53
CA LEU A 238 2.73 0.51 6.55
C LEU A 238 4.06 1.17 6.96
N ARG A 239 4.02 2.46 7.36
CA ARG A 239 5.23 3.17 7.83
C ARG A 239 5.83 2.49 9.06
N ALA A 240 5.01 2.15 10.06
CA ALA A 240 5.48 1.50 11.28
C ALA A 240 6.16 0.15 10.99
N LEU A 241 5.57 -0.70 10.14
CA LEU A 241 6.16 -1.97 9.76
C LEU A 241 7.46 -1.79 8.97
N ARG A 242 7.48 -0.85 8.00
CA ARG A 242 8.68 -0.59 7.19
C ARG A 242 9.83 -0.01 8.03
N HIS A 243 9.55 0.87 9.00
CA HIS A 243 10.58 1.40 9.92
C HIS A 243 11.13 0.32 10.88
N ALA A 244 10.39 -0.76 11.09
CA ALA A 244 10.84 -1.93 11.85
C ALA A 244 11.47 -3.03 10.98
N ASP A 245 11.80 -2.75 9.71
CA ASP A 245 12.31 -3.70 8.71
C ASP A 245 11.42 -4.94 8.48
N ILE A 246 10.15 -4.86 8.84
CA ILE A 246 9.15 -5.90 8.52
C ILE A 246 8.70 -5.72 7.07
N GLN A 247 8.81 -6.79 6.28
CA GLN A 247 8.48 -6.79 4.86
C GLN A 247 6.96 -6.81 4.65
N ILE A 248 6.47 -5.96 3.75
CA ILE A 248 5.09 -6.00 3.28
C ILE A 248 5.04 -6.92 2.06
N VAL A 249 4.11 -7.86 2.07
CA VAL A 249 4.00 -8.94 1.07
C VAL A 249 2.83 -8.72 0.12
N ALA A 250 1.68 -8.28 0.65
CA ALA A 250 0.48 -7.99 -0.13
C ALA A 250 -0.40 -6.97 0.61
N ILE A 251 -1.16 -6.18 -0.14
CA ILE A 251 -2.22 -5.32 0.38
C ILE A 251 -3.49 -5.65 -0.40
N HIS A 252 -4.55 -6.05 0.29
CA HIS A 252 -5.74 -6.64 -0.33
C HIS A 252 -7.00 -6.44 0.53
N GLN A 253 -8.10 -7.03 0.10
CA GLN A 253 -9.40 -7.03 0.76
C GLN A 253 -9.87 -8.48 0.96
N HIS A 254 -10.52 -8.75 2.10
CA HIS A 254 -11.22 -10.02 2.32
C HIS A 254 -12.70 -9.94 1.90
N MET A 255 -13.26 -8.74 1.87
CA MET A 255 -14.68 -8.48 1.70
C MET A 255 -14.90 -7.33 0.70
N THR A 256 -16.14 -7.17 0.27
CA THR A 256 -16.60 -6.01 -0.50
C THR A 256 -17.95 -5.55 0.05
N GLY A 257 -18.11 -4.23 0.24
CA GLY A 257 -19.36 -3.64 0.72
C GLY A 257 -19.55 -3.68 2.24
N GLU A 258 -18.51 -3.92 3.00
CA GLU A 258 -18.49 -3.82 4.46
C GLU A 258 -18.35 -2.37 4.95
N GLU A 259 -18.83 -2.14 6.18
CA GLU A 259 -18.76 -0.84 6.89
C GLU A 259 -18.26 -1.04 8.33
N PRO A 260 -17.18 -0.35 8.75
CA PRO A 260 -16.27 0.42 7.89
C PRO A 260 -15.56 -0.50 6.90
N ARG A 261 -15.02 0.07 5.79
CA ARG A 261 -14.17 -0.69 4.90
C ARG A 261 -12.92 -1.16 5.63
N VAL A 262 -12.60 -2.46 5.48
CA VAL A 262 -11.44 -3.09 6.11
C VAL A 262 -10.47 -3.55 5.03
N MET A 263 -9.25 -3.04 5.13
CA MET A 263 -8.11 -3.43 4.30
C MET A 263 -7.26 -4.44 5.08
N PHE A 264 -6.60 -5.31 4.33
CA PHE A 264 -5.72 -6.34 4.88
C PHE A 264 -4.33 -6.23 4.27
N LEU A 265 -3.30 -6.59 5.03
CA LEU A 265 -1.95 -6.71 4.52
C LEU A 265 -1.24 -7.91 5.12
N HIS A 266 -0.57 -8.68 4.27
CA HIS A 266 0.37 -9.69 4.73
C HIS A 266 1.76 -9.10 4.91
N TYR A 267 2.45 -9.59 5.94
CA TYR A 267 3.81 -9.16 6.27
C TYR A 267 4.68 -10.36 6.65
N TRP A 268 5.99 -10.15 6.55
CA TRP A 268 7.02 -11.12 6.91
C TRP A 268 8.18 -10.43 7.59
N GLY A 269 8.63 -10.95 8.72
CA GLY A 269 9.79 -10.43 9.44
C GLY A 269 10.75 -11.55 9.86
N VAL A 270 12.05 -11.24 9.83
CA VAL A 270 13.13 -12.13 10.30
C VAL A 270 14.03 -11.32 11.22
N GLY A 271 14.31 -11.81 12.42
CA GLY A 271 15.14 -11.10 13.39
C GLY A 271 15.04 -11.69 14.80
N ARG A 272 15.41 -10.88 15.80
CA ARG A 272 15.16 -11.23 17.19
C ARG A 272 13.66 -11.17 17.49
N ALA A 273 13.15 -12.14 18.23
CA ALA A 273 11.71 -12.22 18.53
C ALA A 273 11.18 -10.95 19.21
N GLU A 274 11.96 -10.38 20.13
CA GLU A 274 11.60 -9.14 20.85
C GLU A 274 11.53 -7.92 19.91
N ASP A 275 12.50 -7.78 18.99
CA ASP A 275 12.53 -6.64 18.05
C ASP A 275 11.35 -6.70 17.06
N LEU A 276 11.06 -7.90 16.56
CA LEU A 276 9.88 -8.14 15.72
C LEU A 276 8.59 -7.81 16.47
N ALA A 277 8.46 -8.25 17.73
CA ALA A 277 7.29 -7.96 18.55
C ALA A 277 7.13 -6.45 18.84
N ARG A 278 8.23 -5.72 19.11
CA ARG A 278 8.20 -4.26 19.29
C ARG A 278 7.80 -3.53 18.01
N GLY A 279 8.31 -3.97 16.86
CA GLY A 279 7.91 -3.43 15.56
C GLY A 279 6.41 -3.62 15.30
N LEU A 280 5.90 -4.82 15.56
CA LEU A 280 4.47 -5.11 15.46
C LEU A 280 3.64 -4.31 16.48
N ARG A 281 4.12 -4.14 17.72
CA ARG A 281 3.43 -3.30 18.71
C ARG A 281 3.29 -1.86 18.22
N THR A 282 4.37 -1.30 17.65
CA THR A 282 4.34 0.04 17.07
C THR A 282 3.30 0.16 15.95
N ALA A 283 3.18 -0.88 15.11
CA ALA A 283 2.16 -0.92 14.06
C ALA A 283 0.74 -1.11 14.63
N LEU A 284 0.56 -1.94 15.66
CA LEU A 284 -0.72 -2.11 16.36
C LEU A 284 -1.19 -0.81 17.02
N ASP A 285 -0.27 0.01 17.52
CA ASP A 285 -0.60 1.33 18.10
C ASP A 285 -1.14 2.32 17.06
N GLN A 286 -0.98 2.04 15.75
CA GLN A 286 -1.57 2.81 14.67
C GLN A 286 -3.00 2.37 14.35
N THR A 287 -3.47 1.26 14.92
CA THR A 287 -4.83 0.76 14.74
C THR A 287 -5.68 1.08 15.95
N HIS A 288 -6.96 1.31 15.73
CA HIS A 288 -7.95 1.55 16.79
C HIS A 288 -9.04 0.47 16.69
N PRO A 289 -8.76 -0.78 17.09
CA PRO A 289 -9.76 -1.83 17.09
C PRO A 289 -10.90 -1.43 18.04
N ARG A 290 -12.12 -1.37 17.53
CA ARG A 290 -13.34 -1.19 18.30
C ARG A 290 -13.96 -2.53 18.60
#